data_4bcde644b5dd11298f75338dd73bca2c
#
_entry.id   4bcde644b5dd11298f75338dd73bca2c
#
_cell.length_a   1.000
_cell.length_b   1.000
_cell.length_c   1.000
_cell.angle_alpha   90.00
_cell.angle_beta   90.00
_cell.angle_gamma   90.00
#
_symmetry.space_group_name_H-M   'P 1'
#
loop_
_entity.id
_entity.type
_entity.pdbx_description
1 polymer ?
#
loop_
_entity_poly.entity_id
_entity_poly.type
_entity_poly.pdbx_seq_one_letter_code
_entity_poly.pdbx_strand_id
1 'polypeptide(L)'
;MEYENSARSFKSFILLICYAGLILTLKFLIAAHNFVIIFLVLIVLPLAFDIGRNKKSGIKISNKEITWFSGKFTGQIYLSDISSVEFKKRLDLSYRIRLVDQNNHKIALPAEALPRMSIFKETLKLYGLKVVDRKFN
;
A
#
# COMPACT_ATOMS: atom_id res chain seq x y z
N MET A 1 16.44 4.87 5.22
CA MET A 1 15.00 5.29 5.16
C MET A 1 14.13 4.19 5.73
N GLU A 2 13.17 4.54 6.56
CA GLU A 2 12.19 3.59 7.10
C GLU A 2 10.78 4.17 6.91
N TYR A 3 9.89 3.37 6.34
CA TYR A 3 8.50 3.73 6.11
C TYR A 3 7.61 2.59 6.60
N GLU A 4 6.68 2.90 7.49
CA GLU A 4 5.68 1.98 8.00
C GLU A 4 4.28 2.55 7.77
N ASN A 5 3.39 1.74 7.27
CA ASN A 5 1.97 2.03 7.13
C ASN A 5 1.16 1.01 7.91
N SER A 6 0.14 1.48 8.60
CA SER A 6 -0.75 0.64 9.39
C SER A 6 -2.20 0.85 8.94
N ALA A 7 -2.92 -0.25 8.77
CA ALA A 7 -4.36 -0.19 8.51
C ALA A 7 -5.12 0.53 9.64
N ARG A 8 -4.56 0.51 10.86
CA ARG A 8 -5.07 1.20 12.05
C ARG A 8 -4.62 2.66 12.08
N SER A 9 -4.83 3.40 11.00
CA SER A 9 -4.54 4.83 10.96
C SER A 9 -5.71 5.65 11.52
N PHE A 10 -5.40 6.83 12.07
CA PHE A 10 -6.42 7.78 12.54
C PHE A 10 -7.44 8.13 11.44
N LYS A 11 -6.95 8.24 10.18
CA LYS A 11 -7.80 8.48 9.01
C LYS A 11 -8.80 7.34 8.76
N SER A 12 -8.38 6.09 8.91
CA SER A 12 -9.25 4.93 8.75
C SER A 12 -10.36 4.88 9.81
N PHE A 13 -10.05 5.28 11.03
CA PHE A 13 -11.07 5.41 12.10
C PHE A 13 -12.07 6.51 11.81
N ILE A 14 -11.62 7.69 11.38
CA ILE A 14 -12.52 8.80 11.01
C ILE A 14 -13.44 8.34 9.87
N LEU A 15 -12.89 7.73 8.84
CA LEU A 15 -13.67 7.22 7.71
C LEU A 15 -14.74 6.23 8.16
N LEU A 16 -14.41 5.30 9.06
CA LEU A 16 -15.34 4.32 9.61
C LEU A 16 -16.47 5.00 10.39
N ILE A 17 -16.13 5.98 11.24
CA ILE A 17 -17.11 6.74 12.04
C ILE A 17 -18.03 7.56 11.13
N CYS A 18 -17.49 8.27 10.14
CA CYS A 18 -18.29 9.04 9.19
C CYS A 18 -19.26 8.14 8.41
N TYR A 19 -18.80 6.95 8.00
CA TYR A 19 -19.64 6.02 7.28
C TYR A 19 -20.72 5.40 8.17
N ALA A 20 -20.41 5.06 9.42
CA ALA A 20 -21.41 4.62 10.39
C ALA A 20 -22.46 5.69 10.65
N GLY A 21 -22.05 6.96 10.78
CA GLY A 21 -22.95 8.10 10.90
C GLY A 21 -23.87 8.23 9.67
N LEU A 22 -23.34 8.08 8.48
CA LEU A 22 -24.13 8.10 7.23
C LEU A 22 -25.20 6.99 7.23
N ILE A 23 -24.84 5.75 7.61
CA ILE A 23 -25.81 4.63 7.69
C ILE A 23 -26.93 4.94 8.69
N LEU A 24 -26.58 5.47 9.87
CA LEU A 24 -27.56 5.85 10.89
C LEU A 24 -28.49 6.96 10.38
N THR A 25 -27.94 7.98 9.72
CA THR A 25 -28.73 9.07 9.12
C THR A 25 -29.71 8.53 8.07
N LEU A 26 -29.27 7.66 7.19
CA LEU A 26 -30.12 7.03 6.17
C LEU A 26 -31.23 6.20 6.81
N LYS A 27 -30.93 5.49 7.89
CA LYS A 27 -31.93 4.66 8.56
C LYS A 27 -32.99 5.49 9.30
N PHE A 28 -32.56 6.49 10.08
CA PHE A 28 -33.45 7.19 11.00
C PHE A 28 -34.09 8.44 10.41
N LEU A 29 -33.39 9.20 9.54
CA LEU A 29 -33.93 10.43 8.95
C LEU A 29 -34.64 10.16 7.62
N ILE A 30 -34.17 9.24 6.80
CA ILE A 30 -34.71 8.98 5.46
C ILE A 30 -35.58 7.71 5.47
N ALA A 31 -35.61 6.96 6.58
CA ALA A 31 -36.32 5.69 6.69
C ALA A 31 -35.95 4.69 5.56
N ALA A 32 -34.68 4.67 5.19
CA ALA A 32 -34.18 3.83 4.09
C ALA A 32 -34.54 2.36 4.31
N HIS A 33 -34.87 1.66 3.22
CA HIS A 33 -35.24 0.27 3.23
C HIS A 33 -34.10 -0.60 3.81
N ASN A 34 -34.44 -1.61 4.60
CA ASN A 34 -33.47 -2.47 5.28
C ASN A 34 -32.45 -3.11 4.32
N PHE A 35 -32.87 -3.42 3.09
CA PHE A 35 -31.98 -4.00 2.06
C PHE A 35 -30.81 -3.05 1.73
N VAL A 36 -31.07 -1.73 1.61
CA VAL A 36 -30.05 -0.71 1.34
C VAL A 36 -29.06 -0.65 2.52
N ILE A 37 -29.54 -0.69 3.73
CA ILE A 37 -28.70 -0.65 4.94
C ILE A 37 -27.80 -1.90 5.00
N ILE A 38 -28.34 -3.09 4.77
CA ILE A 38 -27.55 -4.33 4.74
C ILE A 38 -26.45 -4.26 3.68
N PHE A 39 -26.79 -3.79 2.48
CA PHE A 39 -25.84 -3.64 1.39
C PHE A 39 -24.68 -2.67 1.77
N LEU A 40 -25.00 -1.53 2.38
CA LEU A 40 -24.01 -0.58 2.85
C LEU A 40 -23.12 -1.15 3.95
N VAL A 41 -23.67 -1.91 4.89
CA VAL A 41 -22.90 -2.60 5.94
C VAL A 41 -21.93 -3.61 5.32
N LEU A 42 -22.37 -4.39 4.32
CA LEU A 42 -21.50 -5.35 3.63
C LEU A 42 -20.30 -4.70 2.95
N ILE A 43 -20.47 -3.48 2.40
CA ILE A 43 -19.36 -2.73 1.78
C ILE A 43 -18.31 -2.33 2.81
N VAL A 44 -18.71 -2.01 4.05
CA VAL A 44 -17.78 -1.56 5.12
C VAL A 44 -17.11 -2.71 5.84
N LEU A 45 -17.68 -3.90 5.82
CA LEU A 45 -17.18 -5.08 6.52
C LEU A 45 -15.69 -5.35 6.25
N PRO A 46 -15.18 -5.35 4.99
CA PRO A 46 -13.77 -5.55 4.70
C PRO A 46 -12.87 -4.50 5.37
N LEU A 47 -13.29 -3.23 5.34
CA LEU A 47 -12.53 -2.13 5.98
C LEU A 47 -12.45 -2.30 7.49
N ALA A 48 -13.58 -2.63 8.13
CA ALA A 48 -13.62 -2.88 9.58
C ALA A 48 -12.73 -4.07 9.96
N PHE A 49 -12.73 -5.13 9.12
CA PHE A 49 -11.91 -6.31 9.33
C PHE A 49 -10.41 -6.01 9.19
N ASP A 50 -10.01 -5.20 8.21
CA ASP A 50 -8.60 -4.80 8.03
C ASP A 50 -8.10 -3.92 9.17
N ILE A 51 -8.94 -3.02 9.69
CA ILE A 51 -8.64 -2.22 10.89
C ILE A 51 -8.49 -3.14 12.12
N GLY A 52 -9.39 -4.12 12.27
CA GLY A 52 -9.34 -5.09 13.37
C GLY A 52 -8.08 -5.94 13.36
N ARG A 53 -7.65 -6.40 12.18
CA ARG A 53 -6.42 -7.18 11.98
C ARG A 53 -5.14 -6.38 12.14
N ASN A 54 -5.21 -5.05 12.11
CA ASN A 54 -4.06 -4.15 12.23
C ASN A 54 -2.88 -4.57 11.32
N LYS A 55 -3.16 -4.84 10.06
CA LYS A 55 -2.11 -5.17 9.10
C LYS A 55 -1.11 -4.02 9.01
N LYS A 56 0.13 -4.32 9.34
CA LYS A 56 1.26 -3.42 9.14
C LYS A 56 1.96 -3.77 7.85
N SER A 57 2.37 -2.75 7.13
CA SER A 57 3.19 -2.88 5.93
C SER A 57 4.24 -1.77 5.91
N GLY A 58 5.39 -2.05 5.35
CA GLY A 58 6.45 -1.06 5.29
C GLY A 58 7.66 -1.51 4.51
N ILE A 59 8.56 -0.56 4.31
CA ILE A 59 9.84 -0.78 3.66
C ILE A 59 10.93 -0.05 4.42
N LYS A 60 12.04 -0.72 4.61
CA LYS A 60 13.24 -0.17 5.23
C LYS A 60 14.40 -0.30 4.25
N ILE A 61 15.02 0.82 3.93
CA ILE A 61 16.22 0.88 3.10
C ILE A 61 17.39 1.27 3.99
N SER A 62 18.36 0.39 4.09
CA SER A 62 19.63 0.62 4.77
C SER A 62 20.77 0.68 3.75
N ASN A 63 21.99 0.94 4.20
CA ASN A 63 23.17 1.02 3.31
C ASN A 63 23.57 -0.33 2.69
N LYS A 64 23.00 -1.44 3.19
CA LYS A 64 23.37 -2.79 2.73
C LYS A 64 22.21 -3.52 2.04
N GLU A 65 20.97 -3.27 2.47
CA GLU A 65 19.82 -4.07 2.08
C GLU A 65 18.52 -3.25 2.04
N ILE A 66 17.57 -3.76 1.27
CA ILE A 66 16.17 -3.34 1.30
C ILE A 66 15.37 -4.48 1.91
N THR A 67 14.63 -4.17 2.98
CA THR A 67 13.69 -5.09 3.62
C THR A 67 12.28 -4.53 3.47
N TRP A 68 11.31 -5.39 3.20
CA TRP A 68 9.90 -5.01 3.15
C TRP A 68 9.03 -6.03 3.87
N PHE A 69 7.91 -5.59 4.37
CA PHE A 69 6.91 -6.44 4.99
C PHE A 69 5.50 -5.98 4.62
N SER A 70 4.59 -6.94 4.52
CA SER A 70 3.17 -6.72 4.30
C SER A 70 2.38 -7.81 5.00
N GLY A 71 1.82 -7.48 6.16
CA GLY A 71 1.20 -8.45 7.05
C GLY A 71 2.20 -9.51 7.53
N LYS A 72 2.00 -10.76 7.09
CA LYS A 72 2.89 -11.90 7.43
C LYS A 72 4.03 -12.10 6.42
N PHE A 73 3.97 -11.44 5.28
CA PHE A 73 4.98 -11.59 4.23
C PHE A 73 6.12 -10.61 4.48
N THR A 74 7.34 -11.13 4.55
CA THR A 74 8.57 -10.35 4.64
C THR A 74 9.48 -10.73 3.49
N GLY A 75 10.27 -9.78 3.01
CA GLY A 75 11.28 -10.02 2.00
C GLY A 75 12.47 -9.10 2.25
N GLN A 76 13.63 -9.55 1.81
CA GLN A 76 14.88 -8.78 1.87
C GLN A 76 15.71 -9.04 0.63
N ILE A 77 16.50 -8.05 0.24
CA ILE A 77 17.47 -8.15 -0.84
C ILE A 77 18.64 -7.21 -0.55
N TYR A 78 19.87 -7.64 -0.83
CA TYR A 78 21.04 -6.77 -0.71
C TYR A 78 21.09 -5.76 -1.84
N LEU A 79 21.52 -4.53 -1.54
CA LEU A 79 21.67 -3.48 -2.55
C LEU A 79 22.66 -3.86 -3.66
N SER A 80 23.71 -4.64 -3.32
CA SER A 80 24.68 -5.18 -4.27
C SER A 80 24.06 -6.08 -5.33
N ASP A 81 22.97 -6.75 -4.99
CA ASP A 81 22.33 -7.74 -5.87
C ASP A 81 21.29 -7.09 -6.80
N ILE A 82 20.97 -5.81 -6.56
CA ILE A 82 19.99 -5.07 -7.37
C ILE A 82 20.71 -4.42 -8.56
N SER A 83 20.30 -4.79 -9.76
CA SER A 83 20.78 -4.15 -10.99
C SER A 83 19.98 -2.89 -11.34
N SER A 84 18.67 -2.90 -11.12
CA SER A 84 17.80 -1.76 -11.38
C SER A 84 16.46 -1.87 -10.66
N VAL A 85 15.76 -0.74 -10.54
CA VAL A 85 14.41 -0.67 -9.98
C VAL A 85 13.46 -0.18 -11.06
N GLU A 86 12.53 -1.04 -11.49
CA GLU A 86 11.54 -0.73 -12.52
C GLU A 86 10.27 -0.15 -11.90
N PHE A 87 9.85 1.00 -12.40
CA PHE A 87 8.57 1.64 -12.10
C PHE A 87 7.65 1.52 -13.30
N LYS A 88 6.56 0.76 -13.16
CA LYS A 88 5.54 0.64 -14.21
C LYS A 88 4.26 1.29 -13.73
N LYS A 89 3.83 2.37 -14.43
CA LYS A 89 2.53 3.01 -14.18
C LYS A 89 1.41 2.10 -14.70
N ARG A 90 0.34 1.94 -13.93
CA ARG A 90 -0.86 1.19 -14.29
C ARG A 90 -1.96 2.11 -14.81
N LEU A 91 -3.01 1.52 -15.40
CA LEU A 91 -4.19 2.25 -15.90
C LEU A 91 -4.96 2.96 -14.78
N ASP A 92 -4.97 2.40 -13.57
CA ASP A 92 -5.56 2.96 -12.35
C ASP A 92 -4.71 4.06 -11.68
N LEU A 93 -3.72 4.60 -12.40
CA LEU A 93 -2.75 5.60 -11.94
C LEU A 93 -1.82 5.12 -10.80
N SER A 94 -1.95 3.89 -10.34
CA SER A 94 -1.03 3.27 -9.38
C SER A 94 0.30 2.91 -10.04
N TYR A 95 1.32 2.63 -9.21
CA TYR A 95 2.62 2.17 -9.69
C TYR A 95 2.88 0.74 -9.22
N ARG A 96 3.34 -0.08 -10.14
CA ARG A 96 3.94 -1.37 -9.81
C ARG A 96 5.45 -1.23 -9.82
N ILE A 97 6.07 -1.53 -8.68
CA ILE A 97 7.53 -1.45 -8.54
C ILE A 97 8.09 -2.86 -8.49
N ARG A 98 9.17 -3.05 -9.22
CA ARG A 98 9.91 -4.31 -9.25
C ARG A 98 11.40 -4.05 -9.05
N LEU A 99 12.00 -4.78 -8.13
CA LEU A 99 13.44 -4.88 -8.01
C LEU A 99 13.93 -5.91 -9.01
N VAL A 100 14.92 -5.56 -9.81
CA VAL A 100 15.54 -6.46 -10.77
C VAL A 100 16.92 -6.81 -10.23
N ASP A 101 17.17 -8.10 -10.02
CA ASP A 101 18.48 -8.55 -9.57
C ASP A 101 19.48 -8.66 -10.74
N GLN A 102 20.72 -9.03 -10.43
CA GLN A 102 21.77 -9.21 -11.44
C GLN A 102 21.47 -10.37 -12.40
N ASN A 103 20.65 -11.35 -12.00
CA ASN A 103 20.21 -12.48 -12.81
C ASN A 103 18.93 -12.19 -13.60
N ASN A 104 18.50 -10.92 -13.62
CA ASN A 104 17.27 -10.45 -14.28
C ASN A 104 15.97 -11.02 -13.67
N HIS A 105 15.99 -11.56 -12.45
CA HIS A 105 14.78 -11.90 -11.72
C HIS A 105 14.09 -10.64 -11.22
N LYS A 106 12.75 -10.66 -11.27
CA LYS A 106 11.93 -9.50 -10.93
C LYS A 106 11.12 -9.76 -9.66
N ILE A 107 11.47 -9.08 -8.59
CA ILE A 107 10.78 -9.14 -7.31
C ILE A 107 9.82 -7.96 -7.22
N ALA A 108 8.51 -8.23 -7.16
CA ALA A 108 7.50 -7.19 -7.03
C ALA A 108 7.37 -6.75 -5.57
N LEU A 109 7.45 -5.44 -5.33
CA LEU A 109 7.19 -4.88 -4.03
C LEU A 109 5.68 -4.71 -3.79
N PRO A 110 5.17 -5.03 -2.59
CA PRO A 110 3.76 -4.80 -2.25
C PRO A 110 3.45 -3.30 -2.21
N ALA A 111 2.37 -2.90 -2.89
CA ALA A 111 2.02 -1.49 -3.05
C ALA A 111 1.74 -0.78 -1.72
N GLU A 112 1.16 -1.50 -0.76
CA GLU A 112 0.85 -1.00 0.58
C GLU A 112 2.10 -0.75 1.44
N ALA A 113 3.25 -1.34 1.10
CA ALA A 113 4.51 -1.13 1.81
C ALA A 113 5.30 0.08 1.31
N LEU A 114 4.84 0.71 0.23
CA LEU A 114 5.59 1.76 -0.45
C LEU A 114 5.21 3.15 0.05
N PRO A 115 6.19 4.05 0.26
CA PRO A 115 5.96 5.46 0.52
C PRO A 115 5.50 6.19 -0.76
N ARG A 116 5.32 7.50 -0.67
CA ARG A 116 5.05 8.34 -1.85
C ARG A 116 6.14 8.15 -2.91
N MET A 117 5.72 8.00 -4.17
CA MET A 117 6.61 7.68 -5.29
C MET A 117 7.77 8.65 -5.48
N SER A 118 7.55 9.96 -5.30
CA SER A 118 8.60 10.98 -5.41
C SER A 118 9.72 10.72 -4.40
N ILE A 119 9.34 10.55 -3.13
CA ILE A 119 10.27 10.30 -2.03
C ILE A 119 11.02 8.98 -2.26
N PHE A 120 10.30 7.95 -2.68
CA PHE A 120 10.92 6.64 -2.91
C PHE A 120 11.95 6.66 -4.04
N LYS A 121 11.63 7.32 -5.16
CA LYS A 121 12.58 7.49 -6.29
C LYS A 121 13.83 8.26 -5.89
N GLU A 122 13.68 9.36 -5.15
CA GLU A 122 14.82 10.14 -4.65
C GLU A 122 15.70 9.31 -3.72
N THR A 123 15.07 8.59 -2.78
CA THR A 123 15.81 7.72 -1.87
C THR A 123 16.60 6.66 -2.62
N LEU A 124 16.00 5.94 -3.58
CA LEU A 124 16.69 4.93 -4.37
C LEU A 124 17.89 5.50 -5.13
N LYS A 125 17.75 6.71 -5.69
CA LYS A 125 18.85 7.41 -6.36
C LYS A 125 19.98 7.79 -5.39
N LEU A 126 19.64 8.22 -4.17
CA LEU A 126 20.64 8.53 -3.13
C LEU A 126 21.46 7.29 -2.73
N TYR A 127 20.84 6.10 -2.77
CA TYR A 127 21.53 4.81 -2.56
C TYR A 127 22.24 4.28 -3.82
N GLY A 128 22.31 5.08 -4.91
CA GLY A 128 23.02 4.72 -6.14
C GLY A 128 22.30 3.72 -7.03
N LEU A 129 21.03 3.42 -6.77
CA LEU A 129 20.26 2.46 -7.55
C LEU A 129 19.74 3.07 -8.86
N LYS A 130 19.86 2.31 -9.95
CA LYS A 130 19.35 2.69 -11.26
C LYS A 130 17.83 2.60 -11.28
N VAL A 131 17.15 3.74 -11.41
CA VAL A 131 15.68 3.84 -11.52
C VAL A 131 15.29 3.86 -12.99
N VAL A 132 14.41 2.93 -13.39
CA VAL A 132 13.90 2.81 -14.76
C VAL A 132 12.40 3.02 -14.77
N ASP A 133 11.94 4.09 -15.42
CA ASP A 133 10.51 4.35 -15.62
C ASP A 133 10.05 3.67 -16.93
N ARG A 134 9.20 2.66 -16.82
CA ARG A 134 8.53 2.04 -17.98
C ARG A 134 7.19 2.73 -18.21
N LYS A 135 7.07 3.40 -19.34
CA LYS A 135 5.78 3.91 -19.84
C LYS A 135 4.89 2.73 -20.23
N PHE A 136 3.59 3.00 -20.32
CA PHE A 136 2.61 2.04 -20.85
C PHE A 136 3.09 1.43 -22.18
N ASN A 137 3.06 0.13 -22.27
CA ASN A 137 2.88 -0.64 -23.51
C ASN A 137 1.63 -1.45 -23.31
#